data_5dfcf55fa15344a5076f5184b0df535c
#
_entry.id   5dfcf55fa15344a5076f5184b0df535c
#
_cell.length_a   1.000
_cell.length_b   1.000
_cell.length_c   1.000
_cell.angle_alpha   90.00
_cell.angle_beta   90.00
_cell.angle_gamma   90.00
#
_symmetry.space_group_name_H-M   'P 1'
#
loop_
_entity.id
_entity.type
_entity.pdbx_description
1 polymer ?
#
loop_
_entity_poly.entity_id
_entity_poly.type
_entity_poly.pdbx_seq_one_letter_code
_entity_poly.pdbx_strand_id
1 'polypeptide(L)'
;MNFLVIDGSTDKICFFSHYNNNSYNKSFESSKNNYEKFSILLFGFLNQNNINLSKISHLFVNQGPGSFSGIRTSIAVAKGLTITNKINLYGFNSSDLKDMNYMNIVFLYEKGCLTKNLIKPLYIS
;
A
#
# COMPACT_ATOMS: atom_id res chain seq x y z
N MET A 1 -4.51 2.94 15.47
CA MET A 1 -4.33 3.55 14.15
C MET A 1 -4.95 2.63 13.10
N ASN A 2 -5.86 3.17 12.29
CA ASN A 2 -6.39 2.46 11.13
C ASN A 2 -5.54 2.82 9.92
N PHE A 3 -4.91 1.83 9.29
CA PHE A 3 -4.05 2.10 8.13
C PHE A 3 -4.25 1.07 7.03
N LEU A 4 -3.85 1.45 5.82
CA LEU A 4 -3.89 0.61 4.64
C LEU A 4 -2.50 0.55 4.03
N VAL A 5 -2.09 -0.63 3.59
CA VAL A 5 -0.84 -0.86 2.87
C VAL A 5 -1.13 -1.34 1.46
N ILE A 6 -0.48 -0.73 0.48
CA ILE A 6 -0.54 -1.16 -0.92
C ILE A 6 0.87 -1.52 -1.35
N ASP A 7 1.07 -2.75 -1.77
CA ASP A 7 2.39 -3.26 -2.17
C ASP A 7 2.30 -4.00 -3.50
N GLY A 8 2.82 -3.39 -4.55
CA GLY A 8 2.91 -3.99 -5.87
C GLY A 8 4.35 -4.30 -6.29
N SER A 9 5.27 -4.40 -5.33
CA SER A 9 6.70 -4.51 -5.62
C SER A 9 7.17 -5.92 -6.03
N THR A 10 6.41 -6.95 -5.70
CA THR A 10 6.79 -8.34 -5.96
C THR A 10 6.01 -8.94 -7.12
N ASP A 11 6.03 -10.26 -7.25
CA ASP A 11 5.24 -11.00 -8.23
C ASP A 11 3.74 -11.07 -7.85
N LYS A 12 3.38 -10.42 -6.76
CA LYS A 12 1.99 -10.32 -6.30
C LYS A 12 1.63 -8.88 -5.98
N ILE A 13 0.34 -8.58 -6.13
CA ILE A 13 -0.25 -7.34 -5.64
C ILE A 13 -0.80 -7.66 -4.26
N CYS A 14 -0.31 -6.98 -3.23
CA CYS A 14 -0.70 -7.24 -1.85
C CYS A 14 -1.40 -6.04 -1.24
N PHE A 15 -2.56 -6.27 -0.64
CA PHE A 15 -3.26 -5.30 0.17
C PHE A 15 -3.28 -5.78 1.60
N PHE A 16 -3.00 -4.88 2.53
CA PHE A 16 -3.05 -5.16 3.95
C PHE A 16 -3.70 -3.98 4.66
N SER A 17 -4.52 -4.27 5.66
CA SER A 17 -5.08 -3.21 6.48
C SER A 17 -5.16 -3.65 7.94
N HIS A 18 -4.79 -2.74 8.83
CA HIS A 18 -5.11 -2.86 10.25
C HIS A 18 -6.25 -1.89 10.52
N TYR A 19 -7.39 -2.43 10.91
CA TYR A 19 -8.63 -1.66 10.99
C TYR A 19 -9.46 -2.15 12.18
N ASN A 20 -9.80 -1.24 13.09
CA ASN A 20 -10.57 -1.55 14.30
C ASN A 20 -9.96 -2.74 15.08
N ASN A 21 -8.64 -2.72 15.25
CA ASN A 21 -7.85 -3.73 15.97
C ASN A 21 -7.81 -5.11 15.32
N ASN A 22 -8.23 -5.22 14.06
CA ASN A 22 -8.13 -6.46 13.29
C ASN A 22 -7.25 -6.25 12.06
N SER A 23 -6.60 -7.30 11.62
CA SER A 23 -5.75 -7.27 10.44
C SER A 23 -6.37 -8.08 9.31
N TYR A 24 -6.33 -7.52 8.11
CA TYR A 24 -6.88 -8.12 6.89
C TYR A 24 -5.82 -8.07 5.80
N ASN A 25 -5.78 -9.09 4.95
CA ASN A 25 -4.87 -9.08 3.81
C ASN A 25 -5.47 -9.84 2.64
N LYS A 26 -5.00 -9.50 1.44
CA LYS A 26 -5.36 -10.18 0.20
C LYS A 26 -4.24 -9.99 -0.80
N SER A 27 -3.94 -11.04 -1.56
CA SER A 27 -2.93 -10.99 -2.62
C SER A 27 -3.53 -11.45 -3.93
N PHE A 28 -3.03 -10.84 -5.03
CA PHE A 28 -3.42 -11.19 -6.39
C PHE A 28 -2.15 -11.38 -7.22
N GLU A 29 -2.21 -12.22 -8.25
CA GLU A 29 -1.09 -12.38 -9.15
C GLU A 29 -0.79 -11.07 -9.89
N SER A 30 0.49 -10.76 -10.05
CA SER A 30 0.93 -9.63 -10.87
C SER A 30 0.74 -9.98 -12.34
N SER A 31 -0.18 -9.31 -13.00
CA SER A 31 -0.48 -9.49 -14.41
C SER A 31 -0.98 -8.18 -14.99
N LYS A 32 -0.88 -8.04 -16.32
CA LYS A 32 -1.42 -6.87 -17.00
C LYS A 32 -2.90 -6.67 -16.67
N ASN A 33 -3.66 -7.75 -16.69
CA ASN A 33 -5.09 -7.71 -16.39
C ASN A 33 -5.36 -7.20 -14.97
N ASN A 34 -4.61 -7.68 -13.98
CA ASN A 34 -4.79 -7.25 -12.59
C ASN A 34 -4.30 -5.82 -12.37
N TYR A 35 -3.26 -5.36 -13.07
CA TYR A 35 -2.86 -3.96 -13.02
C TYR A 35 -3.95 -3.04 -13.56
N GLU A 36 -4.60 -3.42 -14.66
CA GLU A 36 -5.71 -2.65 -15.23
C GLU A 36 -6.92 -2.60 -14.29
N LYS A 37 -7.09 -3.63 -13.47
CA LYS A 37 -8.19 -3.73 -12.50
C LYS A 37 -7.79 -3.34 -11.08
N PHE A 38 -6.64 -2.71 -10.90
CA PHE A 38 -6.04 -2.50 -9.58
C PHE A 38 -7.01 -1.84 -8.59
N SER A 39 -7.65 -0.75 -9.01
CA SER A 39 -8.61 -0.05 -8.15
C SER A 39 -9.83 -0.91 -7.82
N ILE A 40 -10.32 -1.68 -8.79
CA ILE A 40 -11.43 -2.61 -8.59
C ILE A 40 -11.07 -3.67 -7.55
N LEU A 41 -9.86 -4.24 -7.65
CA LEU A 41 -9.37 -5.23 -6.71
C LEU A 41 -9.24 -4.63 -5.30
N LEU A 42 -8.71 -3.42 -5.21
CA LEU A 42 -8.55 -2.73 -3.93
C LEU A 42 -9.90 -2.44 -3.27
N PHE A 43 -10.84 -1.86 -4.00
CA PHE A 43 -12.16 -1.58 -3.45
C PHE A 43 -12.92 -2.86 -3.10
N GLY A 44 -12.72 -3.93 -3.86
CA GLY A 44 -13.26 -5.24 -3.52
C GLY A 44 -12.74 -5.74 -2.18
N PHE A 45 -11.43 -5.62 -1.95
CA PHE A 45 -10.81 -5.97 -0.67
C PHE A 45 -11.40 -5.16 0.49
N LEU A 46 -11.52 -3.85 0.31
CA LEU A 46 -12.08 -2.99 1.35
C LEU A 46 -13.53 -3.35 1.66
N ASN A 47 -14.34 -3.56 0.61
CA ASN A 47 -15.75 -3.90 0.79
C ASN A 47 -15.95 -5.26 1.45
N GLN A 48 -15.16 -6.26 1.07
CA GLN A 48 -15.26 -7.61 1.66
C GLN A 48 -14.99 -7.61 3.15
N ASN A 49 -14.16 -6.68 3.62
CA ASN A 49 -13.75 -6.62 5.01
C ASN A 49 -14.43 -5.47 5.78
N ASN A 50 -15.41 -4.83 5.17
CA ASN A 50 -16.15 -3.71 5.75
C ASN A 50 -15.22 -2.57 6.23
N ILE A 51 -14.17 -2.31 5.47
CA ILE A 51 -13.22 -1.24 5.74
C ILE A 51 -13.72 0.04 5.07
N ASN A 52 -13.97 1.07 5.89
CA ASN A 52 -14.39 2.37 5.40
C ASN A 52 -13.18 3.28 5.24
N LEU A 53 -12.88 3.73 4.02
CA LEU A 53 -11.75 4.59 3.73
C LEU A 53 -11.78 5.90 4.53
N SER A 54 -12.96 6.41 4.85
CA SER A 54 -13.07 7.65 5.64
C SER A 54 -12.50 7.50 7.05
N LYS A 55 -12.33 6.28 7.53
CA LYS A 55 -11.78 5.99 8.85
C LYS A 55 -10.32 5.54 8.79
N ILE A 56 -9.74 5.47 7.61
CA ILE A 56 -8.31 5.19 7.42
C ILE A 56 -7.55 6.50 7.56
N SER A 57 -6.60 6.55 8.48
CA SER A 57 -5.81 7.77 8.74
C SER A 57 -4.49 7.79 7.97
N HIS A 58 -3.91 6.63 7.71
CA HIS A 58 -2.59 6.51 7.09
C HIS A 58 -2.62 5.47 5.98
N LEU A 59 -1.97 5.79 4.87
CA LEU A 59 -1.78 4.87 3.75
C LEU A 59 -0.29 4.75 3.49
N PHE A 60 0.19 3.51 3.44
CA PHE A 60 1.59 3.19 3.21
C PHE A 60 1.70 2.46 1.87
N VAL A 61 2.58 2.96 0.99
CA VAL A 61 2.78 2.35 -0.32
C VAL A 61 4.24 1.96 -0.49
N ASN A 62 4.48 0.77 -1.04
CA ASN A 62 5.84 0.32 -1.32
C ASN A 62 6.37 1.06 -2.56
N GLN A 63 7.47 1.80 -2.37
CA GLN A 63 8.15 2.55 -3.44
C GLN A 63 9.11 1.67 -4.24
N GLY A 64 9.35 0.45 -3.80
CA GLY A 64 10.35 -0.43 -4.39
C GLY A 64 11.63 -0.50 -3.57
N PRO A 65 12.69 -1.00 -4.18
CA PRO A 65 12.77 -1.51 -5.55
C PRO A 65 11.95 -2.79 -5.78
N GLY A 66 11.57 -3.03 -7.04
CA GLY A 66 10.78 -4.19 -7.41
C GLY A 66 10.15 -4.06 -8.79
N SER A 67 9.01 -4.68 -8.98
CA SER A 67 8.27 -4.69 -10.24
C SER A 67 7.94 -3.27 -10.72
N PHE A 68 8.39 -2.93 -11.91
CA PHE A 68 8.19 -1.61 -12.51
C PHE A 68 6.70 -1.25 -12.61
N SER A 69 5.90 -2.11 -13.22
CA SER A 69 4.47 -1.86 -13.41
C SER A 69 3.71 -1.85 -12.09
N GLY A 70 4.04 -2.77 -11.20
CA GLY A 70 3.37 -2.88 -9.90
C GLY A 70 3.61 -1.67 -9.01
N ILE A 71 4.85 -1.19 -8.95
CA ILE A 71 5.21 -0.02 -8.14
C ILE A 71 4.53 1.24 -8.68
N ARG A 72 4.58 1.46 -9.99
CA ARG A 72 3.96 2.64 -10.60
C ARG A 72 2.44 2.65 -10.40
N THR A 73 1.81 1.53 -10.63
CA THR A 73 0.35 1.41 -10.48
C THR A 73 -0.07 1.65 -9.03
N SER A 74 0.63 1.03 -8.08
CA SER A 74 0.29 1.17 -6.66
C SER A 74 0.49 2.59 -6.16
N ILE A 75 1.56 3.27 -6.57
CA ILE A 75 1.79 4.68 -6.18
C ILE A 75 0.71 5.59 -6.78
N ALA A 76 0.35 5.39 -8.05
CA ALA A 76 -0.69 6.19 -8.69
C ALA A 76 -2.03 6.04 -7.99
N VAL A 77 -2.42 4.82 -7.66
CA VAL A 77 -3.67 4.54 -6.93
C VAL A 77 -3.61 5.15 -5.53
N ALA A 78 -2.51 4.98 -4.82
CA ALA A 78 -2.33 5.54 -3.47
C ALA A 78 -2.47 7.06 -3.47
N LYS A 79 -1.81 7.75 -4.40
CA LYS A 79 -1.92 9.21 -4.53
C LYS A 79 -3.35 9.64 -4.82
N GLY A 80 -4.05 8.93 -5.69
CA GLY A 80 -5.44 9.22 -6.00
C GLY A 80 -6.35 9.13 -4.78
N LEU A 81 -6.16 8.09 -3.96
CA LEU A 81 -6.95 7.90 -2.74
C LEU A 81 -6.72 9.01 -1.72
N THR A 82 -5.50 9.48 -1.58
CA THR A 82 -5.17 10.53 -0.60
C THR A 82 -5.74 11.89 -1.00
N ILE A 83 -5.88 12.16 -2.29
CA ILE A 83 -6.49 13.40 -2.77
C ILE A 83 -7.97 13.44 -2.39
N THR A 84 -8.69 12.33 -2.55
CA THR A 84 -10.14 12.30 -2.34
C THR A 84 -10.55 12.06 -0.89
N ASN A 85 -9.71 11.44 -0.08
CA ASN A 85 -10.09 10.98 1.27
C ASN A 85 -9.28 11.62 2.41
N LYS A 86 -8.41 12.58 2.13
CA LYS A 86 -7.58 13.28 3.14
C LYS A 86 -6.80 12.30 4.03
N ILE A 87 -6.22 11.29 3.43
CA ILE A 87 -5.40 10.30 4.11
C ILE A 87 -3.95 10.73 4.05
N ASN A 88 -3.19 10.53 5.13
CA ASN A 88 -1.74 10.79 5.13
C ASN A 88 -1.02 9.67 4.38
N LEU A 89 -0.27 10.04 3.34
CA LEU A 89 0.45 9.10 2.49
C LEU A 89 1.93 9.03 2.87
N TYR A 90 2.42 7.82 3.04
CA TYR A 90 3.84 7.54 3.31
C TYR A 90 4.33 6.44 2.38
N GLY A 91 5.59 6.57 1.97
CA GLY A 91 6.27 5.55 1.19
C GLY A 91 7.26 4.78 2.04
N PHE A 92 7.36 3.49 1.81
CA PHE A 92 8.39 2.65 2.39
C PHE A 92 9.13 1.88 1.31
N ASN A 93 10.31 1.38 1.63
CA ASN A 93 11.12 0.61 0.70
C ASN A 93 10.98 -0.88 1.01
N SER A 94 11.09 -1.71 -0.02
CA SER A 94 11.01 -3.17 0.15
C SER A 94 12.00 -3.69 1.17
N SER A 95 13.19 -3.08 1.24
CA SER A 95 14.24 -3.48 2.18
C SER A 95 13.97 -3.08 3.63
N ASP A 96 13.01 -2.17 3.86
CA ASP A 96 12.70 -1.70 5.21
C ASP A 96 11.87 -2.72 6.01
N LEU A 97 11.15 -3.59 5.31
CA LEU A 97 10.29 -4.59 5.95
C LEU A 97 11.01 -5.93 6.02
N LYS A 98 11.47 -6.27 7.20
CA LYS A 98 12.00 -7.61 7.47
C LYS A 98 10.85 -8.60 7.52
N ASP A 99 11.04 -9.76 6.87
CA ASP A 99 10.07 -10.85 6.83
C ASP A 99 8.70 -10.49 6.23
N MET A 100 8.63 -9.38 5.46
CA MET A 100 7.41 -8.90 4.80
C MET A 100 6.21 -8.73 5.76
N ASN A 101 6.50 -8.43 7.02
CA ASN A 101 5.46 -8.19 8.01
C ASN A 101 5.04 -6.72 7.99
N TYR A 102 3.89 -6.44 7.42
CA TYR A 102 3.40 -5.06 7.27
C TYR A 102 3.09 -4.38 8.60
N MET A 103 2.89 -5.12 9.69
CA MET A 103 2.73 -4.49 11.00
C MET A 103 4.00 -3.76 11.47
N ASN A 104 5.16 -4.13 10.94
CA ASN A 104 6.42 -3.44 11.25
C ASN A 104 6.47 -2.01 10.69
N ILE A 105 5.58 -1.66 9.76
CA ILE A 105 5.47 -0.29 9.24
C ILE A 105 5.19 0.70 10.37
N VAL A 106 4.43 0.30 11.37
CA VAL A 106 4.12 1.17 12.51
C VAL A 106 5.40 1.64 13.21
N PHE A 107 6.37 0.73 13.40
CA PHE A 107 7.66 1.09 14.00
C PHE A 107 8.43 2.09 13.13
N LEU A 108 8.45 1.87 11.82
CA LEU A 108 9.12 2.76 10.87
C LEU A 108 8.46 4.13 10.88
N TYR A 109 7.15 4.17 10.92
CA TYR A 109 6.40 5.41 10.98
C TYR A 109 6.72 6.19 12.27
N GLU A 110 6.71 5.52 13.41
CA GLU A 110 6.97 6.16 14.70
C GLU A 110 8.39 6.70 14.80
N LYS A 111 9.35 6.05 14.13
CA LYS A 111 10.75 6.48 14.10
C LYS A 111 11.02 7.57 13.07
N GLY A 112 10.02 7.96 12.27
CA GLY A 112 10.20 8.95 11.21
C GLY A 112 11.02 8.46 10.03
N CYS A 113 11.09 7.16 9.81
CA CYS A 113 11.91 6.56 8.75
C CYS A 113 11.22 6.50 7.39
N LEU A 114 9.96 6.92 7.28
CA LEU A 114 9.19 6.83 6.04
C LEU A 114 9.20 8.15 5.27
N THR A 115 9.16 8.03 3.93
CA THR A 115 9.07 9.19 3.05
C THR A 115 7.65 9.74 3.07
N LYS A 116 7.49 11.05 3.26
CA LYS A 116 6.19 11.71 3.25
C LYS A 116 6.12 12.72 2.11
N ASN A 117 4.99 12.75 1.40
CA ASN A 117 4.62 13.71 0.35
C ASN A 117 5.35 13.57 -0.98
N LEU A 118 6.62 13.23 -1.02
CA LEU A 118 7.38 13.08 -2.27
C LEU A 118 7.64 11.61 -2.58
N ILE A 119 6.53 10.89 -2.74
CA ILE A 119 6.59 9.45 -3.00
C ILE A 119 6.95 9.23 -4.47
N LYS A 120 8.06 8.55 -4.73
CA LYS A 120 8.57 8.27 -6.07
C LYS A 120 8.91 6.80 -6.21
N PRO A 121 8.69 6.21 -7.40
CA PRO A 121 9.11 4.84 -7.66
C PRO A 121 10.64 4.70 -7.56
N LEU A 122 11.09 3.62 -6.96
CA LEU A 122 12.49 3.22 -6.94
C LEU A 122 12.63 1.97 -7.80
N TYR A 123 13.38 2.08 -8.89
CA TYR A 123 13.58 0.96 -9.80
C TYR A 123 14.95 0.36 -9.63
N ILE A 124 15.04 -0.95 -9.86
CA ILE A 124 16.32 -1.62 -10.02
C ILE A 124 16.76 -1.36 -11.47
N SER A 125 17.84 -0.64 -11.63
CA SER A 125 18.44 -0.42 -12.95
C SER A 125 19.20 -1.63 -13.43
#